data_7665d6cee268a5e959e2e2e9549417c7
#
_entry.id   7665d6cee268a5e959e2e2e9549417c7
#
_cell.length_a   1.000
_cell.length_b   1.000
_cell.length_c   1.000
_cell.angle_alpha   90.00
_cell.angle_beta   90.00
_cell.angle_gamma   90.00
#
_symmetry.space_group_name_H-M   'P 1'
#
loop_
_entity.id
_entity.type
_entity.pdbx_description
1 polymer ?
#
loop_
_entity_poly.entity_id
_entity_poly.type
_entity_poly.pdbx_seq_one_letter_code
_entity_poly.pdbx_strand_id
1 'polypeptide(L)'
;MSIPPDSTNVPLTPAATHSPTPAGANPRTSWAWVPIRSLGPRHRNRIATHLLALDVSDRYLRFGYAATDSQMSKYVDMLDFEHDEVFGIFNRRLELIAMAHLAHPTVPPAAGGTTMSEFGVSVLPAARSRGFGRRLFEHAMLHARNRGVQTLFIHALSENIAMLKIARNAGATVERSGSESDAWLRLPPDSFASHVDEIVEQQAAELDYRLKQGARRLGGVLDVIAEVKTSLNKTAHVASE
;
A
#
# COMPACT_ATOMS: atom_id res chain seq x y z
N MET A 1 16.94 -63.84 -60.86
CA MET A 1 15.79 -64.61 -61.38
C MET A 1 14.79 -64.66 -60.27
N SER A 2 13.59 -64.18 -60.53
CA SER A 2 12.35 -64.15 -59.70
C SER A 2 12.07 -62.88 -58.93
N ILE A 3 11.10 -62.19 -59.46
CA ILE A 3 10.37 -61.05 -59.03
C ILE A 3 9.35 -61.53 -57.99
N PRO A 4 9.11 -60.74 -56.90
CA PRO A 4 7.98 -60.97 -56.04
C PRO A 4 6.75 -60.16 -56.51
N PRO A 5 5.52 -60.56 -56.18
CA PRO A 5 4.36 -59.77 -56.40
C PRO A 5 3.89 -59.08 -55.08
N ASP A 6 3.37 -57.99 -55.21
CA ASP A 6 1.99 -57.57 -55.15
C ASP A 6 1.64 -56.65 -53.96
N SER A 7 1.01 -55.61 -54.39
CA SER A 7 0.54 -54.47 -53.64
C SER A 7 -0.66 -54.81 -52.75
N THR A 8 -0.67 -54.33 -51.49
CA THR A 8 -1.88 -54.26 -50.71
C THR A 8 -2.14 -52.82 -50.35
N ASN A 9 -3.22 -52.31 -50.92
CA ASN A 9 -3.78 -51.04 -50.78
C ASN A 9 -4.42 -50.88 -49.37
N VAL A 10 -3.91 -49.97 -48.54
CA VAL A 10 -4.48 -49.62 -47.23
C VAL A 10 -5.12 -48.24 -47.37
N PRO A 11 -6.41 -48.08 -47.01
CA PRO A 11 -7.08 -46.79 -47.13
C PRO A 11 -6.59 -45.80 -46.06
N LEU A 12 -6.25 -44.61 -46.51
CA LEU A 12 -5.89 -43.44 -45.67
C LEU A 12 -7.12 -42.96 -44.89
N THR A 13 -7.09 -43.13 -43.58
CA THR A 13 -8.01 -42.47 -42.64
C THR A 13 -7.61 -41.00 -42.53
N PRO A 14 -8.55 -40.04 -42.63
CA PRO A 14 -8.20 -38.62 -42.47
C PRO A 14 -7.78 -38.34 -41.03
N ALA A 15 -6.61 -37.72 -40.88
CA ALA A 15 -6.08 -37.23 -39.62
C ALA A 15 -7.03 -36.21 -39.02
N ALA A 16 -7.47 -36.48 -37.80
CA ALA A 16 -8.23 -35.51 -36.98
C ALA A 16 -7.33 -34.31 -36.70
N THR A 17 -7.74 -33.18 -37.21
CA THR A 17 -7.17 -31.85 -36.90
C THR A 17 -7.45 -31.54 -35.43
N HIS A 18 -6.49 -31.84 -34.56
CA HIS A 18 -6.51 -31.27 -33.20
C HIS A 18 -6.20 -29.80 -33.28
N SER A 19 -7.22 -28.97 -33.19
CA SER A 19 -7.06 -27.56 -32.89
C SER A 19 -6.35 -27.43 -31.50
N PRO A 20 -5.27 -26.66 -31.38
CA PRO A 20 -4.65 -26.43 -30.07
C PRO A 20 -5.63 -25.61 -29.21
N THR A 21 -6.11 -26.23 -28.14
CA THR A 21 -6.76 -25.55 -27.04
C THR A 21 -5.82 -24.42 -26.58
N PRO A 22 -6.28 -23.15 -26.50
CA PRO A 22 -5.43 -22.08 -25.97
C PRO A 22 -5.08 -22.44 -24.54
N ALA A 23 -3.78 -22.67 -24.31
CA ALA A 23 -3.20 -22.87 -22.99
C ALA A 23 -3.71 -21.77 -22.06
N GLY A 24 -4.23 -22.20 -20.92
CA GLY A 24 -4.90 -21.36 -19.93
C GLY A 24 -4.16 -20.04 -19.70
N ALA A 25 -4.87 -18.95 -19.91
CA ALA A 25 -4.48 -17.64 -19.46
C ALA A 25 -4.20 -17.79 -17.95
N ASN A 26 -2.93 -17.68 -17.57
CA ASN A 26 -2.57 -17.43 -16.17
C ASN A 26 -3.55 -16.38 -15.64
N PRO A 27 -4.22 -16.59 -14.52
CA PRO A 27 -4.96 -15.52 -13.88
C PRO A 27 -3.88 -14.47 -13.53
N ARG A 28 -3.72 -13.47 -14.41
CA ARG A 28 -3.06 -12.24 -14.04
C ARG A 28 -3.81 -11.82 -12.79
N THR A 29 -3.18 -12.01 -11.65
CA THR A 29 -3.60 -11.37 -10.41
C THR A 29 -3.79 -9.92 -10.82
N SER A 30 -5.03 -9.50 -11.03
CA SER A 30 -5.35 -8.12 -11.27
C SER A 30 -4.89 -7.43 -9.99
N TRP A 31 -3.74 -6.78 -10.07
CA TRP A 31 -3.23 -5.96 -9.00
C TRP A 31 -4.26 -4.86 -8.84
N ALA A 32 -5.24 -5.10 -7.96
CA ALA A 32 -6.24 -4.10 -7.68
C ALA A 32 -5.49 -2.81 -7.34
N TRP A 33 -5.66 -1.82 -8.19
CA TRP A 33 -5.10 -0.50 -7.97
C TRP A 33 -5.51 -0.01 -6.58
N VAL A 34 -4.54 0.34 -5.75
CA VAL A 34 -4.75 0.81 -4.38
C VAL A 34 -4.33 2.26 -4.34
N PRO A 35 -5.28 3.19 -4.20
CA PRO A 35 -4.96 4.60 -4.12
C PRO A 35 -4.16 4.89 -2.85
N ILE A 36 -2.97 5.43 -3.02
CA ILE A 36 -2.13 5.97 -1.97
C ILE A 36 -2.27 7.49 -1.99
N ARG A 37 -2.54 8.07 -0.86
CA ARG A 37 -2.79 9.50 -0.74
C ARG A 37 -1.73 10.17 0.12
N SER A 38 -1.23 11.33 -0.33
CA SER A 38 -0.43 12.20 0.52
C SER A 38 -1.30 12.79 1.64
N LEU A 39 -0.80 12.72 2.85
CA LEU A 39 -1.45 13.22 4.06
C LEU A 39 -0.80 14.53 4.47
N GLY A 40 -1.61 15.48 4.90
CA GLY A 40 -1.16 16.77 5.40
C GLY A 40 -1.75 17.09 6.79
N PRO A 41 -1.58 18.30 7.31
CA PRO A 41 -2.00 18.70 8.66
C PRO A 41 -3.46 18.36 8.98
N ARG A 42 -4.37 18.50 8.01
CA ARG A 42 -5.80 18.16 8.16
C ARG A 42 -6.08 16.67 8.45
N HIS A 43 -5.08 15.81 8.29
CA HIS A 43 -5.22 14.38 8.52
C HIS A 43 -4.68 13.93 9.88
N ARG A 44 -4.14 14.83 10.74
CA ARG A 44 -3.55 14.50 12.05
C ARG A 44 -4.46 13.59 12.89
N ASN A 45 -5.74 13.91 13.00
CA ASN A 45 -6.67 13.11 13.78
C ASN A 45 -6.82 11.68 13.23
N ARG A 46 -6.76 11.49 11.91
CA ARG A 46 -6.85 10.16 11.30
C ARG A 46 -5.55 9.38 11.48
N ILE A 47 -4.40 10.06 11.44
CA ILE A 47 -3.09 9.48 11.73
C ILE A 47 -3.06 9.04 13.20
N ALA A 48 -3.51 9.89 14.13
CA ALA A 48 -3.62 9.54 15.54
C ALA A 48 -4.51 8.31 15.76
N THR A 49 -5.71 8.31 15.18
CA THR A 49 -6.64 7.17 15.27
C THR A 49 -6.00 5.87 14.74
N HIS A 50 -5.28 5.94 13.62
CA HIS A 50 -4.57 4.79 13.05
C HIS A 50 -3.49 4.26 13.99
N LEU A 51 -2.63 5.14 14.51
CA LEU A 51 -1.51 4.74 15.37
C LEU A 51 -1.99 4.23 16.73
N LEU A 52 -3.03 4.84 17.30
CA LEU A 52 -3.64 4.38 18.55
C LEU A 52 -4.35 3.02 18.41
N ALA A 53 -4.79 2.66 17.20
CA ALA A 53 -5.37 1.35 16.90
C ALA A 53 -4.34 0.23 16.74
N LEU A 54 -3.04 0.54 16.75
CA LEU A 54 -1.96 -0.46 16.77
C LEU A 54 -1.88 -1.08 18.17
N ASP A 55 -1.74 -2.39 18.23
CA ASP A 55 -1.45 -3.07 19.50
C ASP A 55 -0.02 -2.83 19.97
N VAL A 56 0.29 -3.29 21.19
CA VAL A 56 1.61 -3.08 21.82
C VAL A 56 2.74 -3.70 20.98
N SER A 57 2.51 -4.87 20.39
CA SER A 57 3.51 -5.55 19.55
C SER A 57 3.75 -4.76 18.26
N ASP A 58 2.69 -4.23 17.64
CA ASP A 58 2.80 -3.43 16.43
C ASP A 58 3.53 -2.12 16.66
N ARG A 59 3.25 -1.46 17.80
CA ARG A 59 3.96 -0.24 18.20
C ARG A 59 5.44 -0.53 18.43
N TYR A 60 5.74 -1.65 19.10
CA TYR A 60 7.12 -2.10 19.32
C TYR A 60 7.84 -2.35 17.98
N LEU A 61 7.23 -3.06 17.04
CA LEU A 61 7.81 -3.30 15.71
C LEU A 61 7.99 -2.03 14.89
N ARG A 62 7.13 -1.01 15.11
CA ARG A 62 7.17 0.25 14.33
C ARG A 62 8.15 1.27 14.90
N PHE A 63 8.29 1.34 16.21
CA PHE A 63 9.00 2.42 16.89
C PHE A 63 10.25 1.92 17.67
N GLY A 64 10.47 0.61 17.73
CA GLY A 64 11.57 -0.01 18.51
C GLY A 64 11.28 -0.13 20.01
N TYR A 65 10.13 0.37 20.48
CA TYR A 65 9.69 0.29 21.87
C TYR A 65 8.16 0.24 21.99
N ALA A 66 7.66 -0.25 23.14
CA ALA A 66 6.23 -0.35 23.43
C ALA A 66 5.63 1.05 23.71
N ALA A 67 5.44 1.82 22.66
CA ALA A 67 5.00 3.21 22.75
C ALA A 67 3.60 3.33 23.36
N THR A 68 3.46 4.22 24.34
CA THR A 68 2.19 4.57 25.00
C THR A 68 1.31 5.46 24.11
N ASP A 69 0.03 5.55 24.44
CA ASP A 69 -0.90 6.45 23.72
C ASP A 69 -0.44 7.92 23.75
N SER A 70 0.12 8.37 24.87
CA SER A 70 0.69 9.70 24.99
C SER A 70 1.87 9.94 24.05
N GLN A 71 2.76 8.93 23.91
CA GLN A 71 3.88 9.01 22.99
C GLN A 71 3.43 8.97 21.52
N MET A 72 2.37 8.21 21.22
CA MET A 72 1.75 8.22 19.88
C MET A 72 1.14 9.59 19.56
N SER A 73 0.42 10.18 20.49
CA SER A 73 -0.15 11.52 20.30
C SER A 73 0.95 12.55 20.08
N LYS A 74 1.99 12.52 20.91
CA LYS A 74 3.16 13.41 20.76
C LYS A 74 3.86 13.23 19.42
N TYR A 75 4.05 11.98 18.95
CA TYR A 75 4.62 11.72 17.64
C TYR A 75 3.78 12.37 16.53
N VAL A 76 2.46 12.23 16.58
CA VAL A 76 1.56 12.84 15.59
C VAL A 76 1.63 14.37 15.63
N ASP A 77 1.71 14.98 16.82
CA ASP A 77 1.82 16.43 16.97
C ASP A 77 3.16 16.97 16.40
N MET A 78 4.22 16.16 16.48
CA MET A 78 5.55 16.50 15.98
C MET A 78 5.76 16.25 14.48
N LEU A 79 4.80 15.62 13.76
CA LEU A 79 4.93 15.42 12.32
C LEU A 79 5.10 16.76 11.60
N ASP A 80 6.17 16.88 10.85
CA ASP A 80 6.50 18.06 10.04
C ASP A 80 6.07 17.84 8.58
N PHE A 81 4.85 18.28 8.26
CA PHE A 81 4.32 18.15 6.91
C PHE A 81 4.90 19.12 5.87
N GLU A 82 5.78 20.02 6.27
CA GLU A 82 6.50 20.91 5.34
C GLU A 82 7.76 20.23 4.81
N HIS A 83 8.44 19.47 5.66
CA HIS A 83 9.68 18.78 5.31
C HIS A 83 9.44 17.29 5.03
N ASP A 84 8.60 16.62 5.80
CA ASP A 84 8.32 15.20 5.69
C ASP A 84 7.16 14.87 4.75
N GLU A 85 7.15 13.64 4.26
CA GLU A 85 6.03 13.13 3.47
C GLU A 85 5.35 12.00 4.22
N VAL A 86 4.04 12.12 4.35
CA VAL A 86 3.22 11.09 4.98
C VAL A 86 2.20 10.59 3.96
N PHE A 87 2.13 9.27 3.81
CA PHE A 87 1.25 8.59 2.85
C PHE A 87 0.24 7.72 3.55
N GLY A 88 -0.93 7.56 2.95
CA GLY A 88 -1.98 6.75 3.55
C GLY A 88 -2.87 6.02 2.56
N ILE A 89 -3.34 4.86 2.99
CA ILE A 89 -4.35 4.06 2.30
C ILE A 89 -5.62 4.06 3.14
N PHE A 90 -6.73 4.43 2.50
CA PHE A 90 -8.04 4.48 3.15
C PHE A 90 -8.94 3.34 2.65
N ASN A 91 -9.71 2.77 3.58
CA ASN A 91 -10.78 1.84 3.22
C ASN A 91 -12.03 2.59 2.68
N ARG A 92 -13.09 1.84 2.34
CA ARG A 92 -14.36 2.42 1.86
C ARG A 92 -15.07 3.29 2.89
N ARG A 93 -14.77 3.09 4.19
CA ARG A 93 -15.31 3.91 5.30
C ARG A 93 -14.47 5.15 5.58
N LEU A 94 -13.46 5.43 4.75
CA LEU A 94 -12.49 6.51 4.93
C LEU A 94 -11.69 6.40 6.24
N GLU A 95 -11.50 5.18 6.75
CA GLU A 95 -10.58 4.89 7.83
C GLU A 95 -9.18 4.69 7.26
N LEU A 96 -8.17 5.26 7.91
CA LEU A 96 -6.77 5.09 7.54
C LEU A 96 -6.31 3.71 8.00
N ILE A 97 -6.12 2.78 7.06
CA ILE A 97 -5.81 1.37 7.35
C ILE A 97 -4.34 1.01 7.19
N ALA A 98 -3.59 1.85 6.49
CA ALA A 98 -2.14 1.74 6.38
C ALA A 98 -1.56 3.13 6.15
N MET A 99 -0.39 3.40 6.72
CA MET A 99 0.33 4.65 6.50
C MET A 99 1.83 4.43 6.44
N ALA A 100 2.52 5.33 5.75
CA ALA A 100 3.96 5.46 5.77
C ALA A 100 4.36 6.89 6.10
N HIS A 101 5.52 7.02 6.72
CA HIS A 101 6.20 8.29 6.97
C HIS A 101 7.57 8.23 6.33
N LEU A 102 7.88 9.18 5.49
CA LEU A 102 9.17 9.41 4.88
C LEU A 102 9.73 10.71 5.49
N ALA A 103 10.61 10.54 6.45
CA ALA A 103 11.24 11.66 7.15
C ALA A 103 12.50 12.11 6.39
N HIS A 104 12.58 13.40 6.11
CA HIS A 104 13.71 14.00 5.43
C HIS A 104 14.63 14.72 6.42
N PRO A 105 15.94 14.75 6.18
CA PRO A 105 16.86 15.48 7.04
C PRO A 105 16.56 16.99 6.96
N THR A 106 16.46 17.63 8.09
CA THR A 106 16.26 19.10 8.19
C THR A 106 17.54 19.86 7.89
N VAL A 107 18.70 19.20 7.99
CA VAL A 107 20.02 19.79 7.69
C VAL A 107 20.55 19.16 6.40
N PRO A 108 20.93 19.97 5.40
CA PRO A 108 21.56 19.46 4.20
C PRO A 108 22.82 18.66 4.55
N PRO A 109 23.13 17.59 3.80
CA PRO A 109 24.37 16.86 4.01
C PRO A 109 25.57 17.78 3.79
N ALA A 110 26.67 17.51 4.49
CA ALA A 110 27.94 18.19 4.24
C ALA A 110 28.36 18.05 2.77
N ALA A 111 29.19 18.95 2.27
CA ALA A 111 29.65 18.92 0.88
C ALA A 111 30.19 17.53 0.49
N GLY A 112 29.57 16.89 -0.50
CA GLY A 112 29.86 15.51 -0.92
C GLY A 112 29.17 14.41 -0.10
N GLY A 113 28.36 14.77 0.90
CA GLY A 113 27.54 13.81 1.67
C GLY A 113 26.34 13.28 0.88
N THR A 114 25.85 12.11 1.28
CA THR A 114 24.69 11.45 0.66
C THR A 114 23.41 11.95 1.32
N THR A 115 22.43 12.36 0.51
CA THR A 115 21.09 12.68 1.00
C THR A 115 20.37 11.38 1.38
N MET A 116 19.96 11.28 2.66
CA MET A 116 19.31 10.09 3.19
C MET A 116 18.00 10.47 3.85
N SER A 117 16.96 9.66 3.62
CA SER A 117 15.65 9.82 4.27
C SER A 117 15.26 8.52 4.97
N GLU A 118 14.57 8.63 6.08
CA GLU A 118 14.11 7.48 6.87
C GLU A 118 12.69 7.10 6.49
N PHE A 119 12.45 5.80 6.33
CA PHE A 119 11.14 5.25 6.02
C PHE A 119 10.59 4.44 7.18
N GLY A 120 9.35 4.73 7.55
CA GLY A 120 8.59 3.93 8.50
C GLY A 120 7.18 3.66 8.00
N VAL A 121 6.66 2.47 8.28
CA VAL A 121 5.33 2.03 7.82
C VAL A 121 4.57 1.30 8.91
N SER A 122 3.24 1.46 8.93
CA SER A 122 2.34 0.68 9.76
C SER A 122 1.09 0.26 8.97
N VAL A 123 0.60 -0.95 9.23
CA VAL A 123 -0.60 -1.52 8.61
C VAL A 123 -1.45 -2.16 9.70
N LEU A 124 -2.71 -1.73 9.83
CA LEU A 124 -3.63 -2.31 10.80
C LEU A 124 -3.80 -3.83 10.58
N PRO A 125 -3.94 -4.62 11.64
CA PRO A 125 -4.03 -6.09 11.55
C PRO A 125 -5.03 -6.58 10.51
N ALA A 126 -6.25 -6.02 10.49
CA ALA A 126 -7.31 -6.38 9.54
C ALA A 126 -6.99 -6.05 8.06
N ALA A 127 -5.94 -5.25 7.81
CA ALA A 127 -5.52 -4.84 6.47
C ALA A 127 -4.23 -5.53 5.99
N ARG A 128 -3.62 -6.38 6.80
CA ARG A 128 -2.36 -7.08 6.49
C ARG A 128 -2.53 -8.13 5.39
N SER A 129 -1.40 -8.67 4.92
CA SER A 129 -1.33 -9.69 3.87
C SER A 129 -1.93 -9.27 2.51
N ARG A 130 -2.25 -7.99 2.33
CA ARG A 130 -2.79 -7.40 1.10
C ARG A 130 -1.76 -6.60 0.30
N GLY A 131 -0.49 -6.64 0.70
CA GLY A 131 0.61 -5.95 0.03
C GLY A 131 0.68 -4.43 0.27
N PHE A 132 -0.11 -3.87 1.22
CA PHE A 132 -0.14 -2.43 1.45
C PHE A 132 1.19 -1.85 1.92
N GLY A 133 1.91 -2.55 2.81
CA GLY A 133 3.24 -2.10 3.25
C GLY A 133 4.23 -2.01 2.09
N ARG A 134 4.26 -3.00 1.20
CA ARG A 134 5.11 -2.99 0.00
C ARG A 134 4.75 -1.82 -0.93
N ARG A 135 3.46 -1.60 -1.19
CA ARG A 135 3.01 -0.50 -2.06
C ARG A 135 3.35 0.88 -1.49
N LEU A 136 3.19 1.06 -0.17
CA LEU A 136 3.61 2.30 0.49
C LEU A 136 5.12 2.50 0.41
N PHE A 137 5.90 1.43 0.48
CA PHE A 137 7.35 1.48 0.33
C PHE A 137 7.76 1.87 -1.10
N GLU A 138 7.17 1.22 -2.12
CA GLU A 138 7.40 1.53 -3.54
C GLU A 138 7.02 3.00 -3.86
N HIS A 139 5.91 3.47 -3.32
CA HIS A 139 5.47 4.86 -3.45
C HIS A 139 6.44 5.84 -2.78
N ALA A 140 6.89 5.56 -1.56
CA ALA A 140 7.87 6.39 -0.86
C ALA A 140 9.22 6.42 -1.56
N MET A 141 9.66 5.32 -2.18
CA MET A 141 10.87 5.28 -3.01
C MET A 141 10.77 6.23 -4.21
N LEU A 142 9.62 6.26 -4.89
CA LEU A 142 9.37 7.15 -6.02
C LEU A 142 9.50 8.62 -5.57
N HIS A 143 8.82 8.98 -4.49
CA HIS A 143 8.86 10.34 -3.91
C HIS A 143 10.28 10.74 -3.45
N ALA A 144 10.96 9.84 -2.73
CA ALA A 144 12.34 10.08 -2.31
C ALA A 144 13.27 10.36 -3.50
N ARG A 145 13.17 9.58 -4.58
CA ARG A 145 13.94 9.82 -5.81
C ARG A 145 13.65 11.18 -6.42
N ASN A 146 12.38 11.55 -6.54
CA ASN A 146 11.96 12.82 -7.13
C ASN A 146 12.40 14.03 -6.29
N ARG A 147 12.70 13.81 -5.01
CA ARG A 147 13.35 14.81 -4.13
C ARG A 147 14.89 14.76 -4.13
N GLY A 148 15.47 13.93 -4.98
CA GLY A 148 16.93 13.79 -5.06
C GLY A 148 17.56 13.04 -3.87
N VAL A 149 16.76 12.27 -3.12
CA VAL A 149 17.27 11.39 -2.07
C VAL A 149 18.04 10.24 -2.69
N GLN A 150 19.27 10.03 -2.23
CA GLN A 150 20.16 9.01 -2.77
C GLN A 150 20.09 7.70 -2.02
N THR A 151 19.69 7.74 -0.74
CA THR A 151 19.59 6.55 0.11
C THR A 151 18.33 6.60 0.94
N LEU A 152 17.54 5.52 0.88
CA LEU A 152 16.44 5.30 1.79
C LEU A 152 16.92 4.41 2.93
N PHE A 153 16.78 4.90 4.16
CA PHE A 153 17.14 4.22 5.38
C PHE A 153 15.91 3.64 6.06
N ILE A 154 16.03 2.43 6.56
CA ILE A 154 14.98 1.76 7.33
C ILE A 154 15.63 1.20 8.60
N HIS A 155 15.21 1.72 9.74
CA HIS A 155 15.50 1.11 11.03
C HIS A 155 14.36 0.16 11.41
N ALA A 156 14.68 -1.08 11.74
CA ALA A 156 13.68 -2.09 12.09
C ALA A 156 14.23 -3.06 13.14
N LEU A 157 13.35 -3.61 13.95
CA LEU A 157 13.71 -4.73 14.80
C LEU A 157 14.01 -5.97 13.95
N SER A 158 14.99 -6.77 14.33
CA SER A 158 15.39 -7.99 13.61
C SER A 158 14.27 -9.03 13.50
N GLU A 159 13.27 -8.95 14.37
CA GLU A 159 12.06 -9.78 14.35
C GLU A 159 10.96 -9.21 13.42
N ASN A 160 11.09 -7.98 12.91
CA ASN A 160 10.18 -7.41 11.93
C ASN A 160 10.42 -8.01 10.54
N ILE A 161 10.16 -9.31 10.42
CA ILE A 161 10.39 -10.07 9.19
C ILE A 161 9.66 -9.47 8.00
N ALA A 162 8.47 -8.91 8.23
CA ALA A 162 7.67 -8.30 7.17
C ALA A 162 8.38 -7.09 6.54
N MET A 163 8.89 -6.17 7.37
CA MET A 163 9.62 -4.99 6.90
C MET A 163 10.95 -5.36 6.24
N LEU A 164 11.71 -6.25 6.88
CA LEU A 164 12.99 -6.72 6.34
C LEU A 164 12.83 -7.46 4.99
N LYS A 165 11.71 -8.18 4.80
CA LYS A 165 11.38 -8.80 3.52
C LYS A 165 11.07 -7.76 2.45
N ILE A 166 10.35 -6.69 2.78
CA ILE A 166 10.06 -5.58 1.85
C ILE A 166 11.38 -4.93 1.43
N ALA A 167 12.24 -4.59 2.38
CA ALA A 167 13.54 -3.96 2.12
C ALA A 167 14.43 -4.83 1.22
N ARG A 168 14.60 -6.11 1.56
CA ARG A 168 15.43 -7.06 0.75
C ARG A 168 14.88 -7.25 -0.66
N ASN A 169 13.57 -7.36 -0.82
CA ASN A 169 12.95 -7.52 -2.13
C ASN A 169 13.14 -6.28 -3.02
N ALA A 170 13.35 -5.12 -2.43
CA ALA A 170 13.68 -3.88 -3.14
C ALA A 170 15.18 -3.73 -3.43
N GLY A 171 16.02 -4.64 -2.95
CA GLY A 171 17.47 -4.60 -3.14
C GLY A 171 18.24 -3.85 -2.05
N ALA A 172 17.64 -3.61 -0.88
CA ALA A 172 18.33 -2.99 0.24
C ALA A 172 19.41 -3.92 0.83
N THR A 173 20.54 -3.33 1.19
CA THR A 173 21.54 -3.99 2.04
C THR A 173 21.03 -3.96 3.48
N VAL A 174 21.00 -5.11 4.14
CA VAL A 174 20.50 -5.25 5.52
C VAL A 174 21.63 -5.71 6.42
N GLU A 175 21.94 -4.92 7.43
CA GLU A 175 22.89 -5.25 8.49
C GLU A 175 22.14 -5.51 9.79
N ARG A 176 22.53 -6.56 10.48
CA ARG A 176 21.90 -6.97 11.73
C ARG A 176 22.85 -6.70 12.90
N SER A 177 22.35 -6.01 13.92
CA SER A 177 23.06 -5.75 15.16
C SER A 177 22.18 -6.15 16.35
N GLY A 178 22.34 -7.38 16.82
CA GLY A 178 21.54 -7.91 17.93
C GLY A 178 20.04 -7.97 17.61
N SER A 179 19.23 -7.24 18.37
CA SER A 179 17.79 -7.13 18.21
C SER A 179 17.36 -6.16 17.12
N GLU A 180 18.28 -5.37 16.60
CA GLU A 180 18.03 -4.33 15.60
C GLU A 180 18.58 -4.73 14.24
N SER A 181 18.02 -4.16 13.19
CA SER A 181 18.48 -4.32 11.80
C SER A 181 18.31 -3.00 11.08
N ASP A 182 19.39 -2.55 10.48
CA ASP A 182 19.41 -1.39 9.62
C ASP A 182 19.43 -1.82 8.16
N ALA A 183 18.66 -1.14 7.34
CA ALA A 183 18.64 -1.41 5.91
C ALA A 183 18.83 -0.11 5.13
N TRP A 184 19.71 -0.18 4.14
CA TRP A 184 20.02 0.93 3.24
C TRP A 184 19.69 0.54 1.82
N LEU A 185 18.84 1.31 1.19
CA LEU A 185 18.50 1.18 -0.21
C LEU A 185 19.05 2.36 -1.00
N ARG A 186 20.01 2.11 -1.88
CA ARG A 186 20.47 3.12 -2.82
C ARG A 186 19.42 3.33 -3.90
N LEU A 187 19.00 4.58 -4.07
CA LEU A 187 18.02 4.97 -5.07
C LEU A 187 18.75 5.39 -6.36
N PRO A 188 18.30 4.94 -7.54
CA PRO A 188 18.79 5.49 -8.79
C PRO A 188 18.41 6.97 -8.88
N PRO A 189 19.15 7.79 -9.64
CA PRO A 189 18.79 9.18 -9.88
C PRO A 189 17.36 9.32 -10.37
N ASP A 190 16.75 10.45 -10.09
CA ASP A 190 15.42 10.79 -10.60
C ASP A 190 15.42 10.82 -12.14
N SER A 191 14.26 10.60 -12.72
CA SER A 191 14.04 10.65 -14.15
C SER A 191 12.72 11.37 -14.44
N PHE A 192 12.62 11.94 -15.64
CA PHE A 192 11.37 12.57 -16.07
C PHE A 192 10.15 11.60 -15.97
N ALA A 193 10.36 10.33 -16.25
CA ALA A 193 9.32 9.30 -16.13
C ALA A 193 8.84 9.15 -14.68
N SER A 194 9.73 9.22 -13.69
CA SER A 194 9.32 9.09 -12.28
C SER A 194 8.47 10.26 -11.80
N HIS A 195 8.70 11.47 -12.29
CA HIS A 195 7.84 12.62 -11.99
C HIS A 195 6.45 12.50 -12.61
N VAL A 196 6.36 11.97 -13.84
CA VAL A 196 5.06 11.73 -14.49
C VAL A 196 4.26 10.67 -13.73
N ASP A 197 4.90 9.57 -13.32
CA ASP A 197 4.26 8.51 -12.56
C ASP A 197 3.69 9.02 -11.22
N GLU A 198 4.43 9.87 -10.51
CA GLU A 198 3.97 10.49 -9.26
C GLU A 198 2.72 11.35 -9.47
N ILE A 199 2.72 12.21 -10.50
CA ILE A 199 1.58 13.09 -10.79
C ILE A 199 0.32 12.26 -11.11
N VAL A 200 0.46 11.20 -11.90
CA VAL A 200 -0.66 10.32 -12.28
C VAL A 200 -1.20 9.59 -11.06
N GLU A 201 -0.35 9.05 -10.19
CA GLU A 201 -0.77 8.37 -8.97
C GLU A 201 -1.51 9.30 -8.00
N GLN A 202 -1.01 10.51 -7.80
CA GLN A 202 -1.63 11.51 -6.92
C GLN A 202 -3.01 11.92 -7.42
N GLN A 203 -3.16 12.21 -8.71
CA GLN A 203 -4.45 12.60 -9.29
C GLN A 203 -5.48 11.47 -9.18
N ALA A 204 -5.08 10.24 -9.49
CA ALA A 204 -5.94 9.08 -9.40
C ALA A 204 -6.37 8.79 -7.94
N ALA A 205 -5.46 8.95 -6.98
CA ALA A 205 -5.75 8.76 -5.56
C ALA A 205 -6.72 9.83 -5.01
N GLU A 206 -6.59 11.08 -5.45
CA GLU A 206 -7.50 12.16 -5.06
C GLU A 206 -8.90 11.94 -5.61
N LEU A 207 -9.00 11.48 -6.86
CA LEU A 207 -10.28 11.17 -7.50
C LEU A 207 -11.01 10.03 -6.78
N ASP A 208 -10.32 8.93 -6.49
CA ASP A 208 -10.86 7.80 -5.72
C ASP A 208 -11.34 8.23 -4.33
N TYR A 209 -10.57 9.08 -3.66
CA TYR A 209 -10.97 9.60 -2.35
C TYR A 209 -12.24 10.45 -2.41
N ARG A 210 -12.36 11.34 -3.39
CA ARG A 210 -13.56 12.16 -3.60
C ARG A 210 -14.78 11.32 -3.92
N LEU A 211 -14.62 10.27 -4.73
CA LEU A 211 -15.69 9.32 -5.03
C LEU A 211 -16.14 8.56 -3.76
N LYS A 212 -15.21 8.08 -2.95
CA LYS A 212 -15.52 7.45 -1.65
C LYS A 212 -16.19 8.41 -0.68
N GLN A 213 -15.79 9.66 -0.67
CA GLN A 213 -16.41 10.69 0.18
C GLN A 213 -17.86 10.99 -0.27
N GLY A 214 -18.10 11.05 -1.57
CA GLY A 214 -19.45 11.19 -2.13
C GLY A 214 -20.35 10.01 -1.80
N ALA A 215 -19.87 8.80 -2.01
CA ALA A 215 -20.62 7.57 -1.70
C ALA A 215 -20.98 7.46 -0.20
N ARG A 216 -20.08 7.89 0.70
CA ARG A 216 -20.36 7.90 2.14
C ARG A 216 -21.44 8.91 2.53
N ARG A 217 -21.45 10.09 1.88
CA ARG A 217 -22.49 11.11 2.12
C ARG A 217 -23.86 10.61 1.67
N LEU A 218 -23.94 9.95 0.51
CA LEU A 218 -25.19 9.37 0.01
C LEU A 218 -25.67 8.21 0.89
N GLY A 219 -24.79 7.33 1.37
CA GLY A 219 -25.13 6.29 2.31
C GLY A 219 -25.73 6.83 3.60
N GLY A 220 -25.13 7.85 4.21
CA GLY A 220 -25.65 8.50 5.41
C GLY A 220 -27.03 9.16 5.22
N VAL A 221 -27.30 9.71 4.05
CA VAL A 221 -28.63 10.28 3.72
C VAL A 221 -29.67 9.16 3.60
N LEU A 222 -29.32 8.04 2.96
CA LEU A 222 -30.21 6.89 2.83
C LEU A 222 -30.53 6.24 4.17
N ASP A 223 -29.56 6.15 5.08
CA ASP A 223 -29.75 5.64 6.44
C ASP A 223 -30.71 6.53 7.24
N VAL A 224 -30.58 7.86 7.17
CA VAL A 224 -31.51 8.80 7.81
C VAL A 224 -32.92 8.67 7.24
N ILE A 225 -33.06 8.54 5.91
CA ILE A 225 -34.37 8.35 5.26
C ILE A 225 -35.01 7.03 5.71
N ALA A 226 -34.23 5.94 5.82
CA ALA A 226 -34.70 4.64 6.29
C ALA A 226 -35.16 4.71 7.75
N GLU A 227 -34.42 5.41 8.61
CA GLU A 227 -34.77 5.61 10.02
C GLU A 227 -36.04 6.44 10.20
N VAL A 228 -36.20 7.54 9.44
CA VAL A 228 -37.42 8.35 9.42
C VAL A 228 -38.63 7.53 8.95
N LYS A 229 -38.46 6.72 7.90
CA LYS A 229 -39.53 5.86 7.37
C LYS A 229 -39.95 4.80 8.41
N THR A 230 -39.00 4.25 9.16
CA THR A 230 -39.26 3.25 10.22
C THR A 230 -39.97 3.90 11.40
N SER A 231 -39.61 5.12 11.80
CA SER A 231 -40.27 5.84 12.90
C SER A 231 -41.70 6.28 12.53
N LEU A 232 -41.92 6.73 11.28
CA LEU A 232 -43.28 7.07 10.80
C LEU A 232 -44.21 5.85 10.78
N ASN A 233 -43.74 4.70 10.32
CA ASN A 233 -44.51 3.45 10.33
C ASN A 233 -44.87 2.99 11.76
N LYS A 234 -43.95 3.18 12.73
CA LYS A 234 -44.19 2.87 14.13
C LYS A 234 -45.27 3.76 14.74
N THR A 235 -45.26 5.05 14.40
CA THR A 235 -46.23 6.04 14.89
C THR A 235 -47.62 5.79 14.28
N ALA A 236 -47.69 5.37 13.01
CA ALA A 236 -48.97 5.02 12.35
C ALA A 236 -49.61 3.75 12.91
N HIS A 237 -48.82 2.80 13.43
CA HIS A 237 -49.35 1.58 14.02
C HIS A 237 -49.88 1.79 15.45
N VAL A 238 -49.35 2.73 16.21
CA VAL A 238 -49.82 3.11 17.54
C VAL A 238 -51.09 3.97 17.50
N ALA A 239 -51.36 4.65 16.39
CA ALA A 239 -52.56 5.49 16.23
C ALA A 239 -53.80 4.70 15.67
N SER A 240 -53.65 3.39 15.41
CA SER A 240 -54.71 2.50 14.89
C SER A 240 -55.19 1.44 15.88
N GLU A 241 -54.73 1.49 17.15
CA GLU A 241 -55.29 0.79 18.31
C GLU A 241 -56.09 1.75 19.19
#